data_fe67f7abc3d8be77135ab20f9a5cf791
#
_entry.id   fe67f7abc3d8be77135ab20f9a5cf791
#
_cell.length_a   1.000
_cell.length_b   1.000
_cell.length_c   1.000
_cell.angle_alpha   90.00
_cell.angle_beta   90.00
_cell.angle_gamma   90.00
#
_symmetry.space_group_name_H-M   'P 1'
#
loop_
_entity.id
_entity.type
_entity.pdbx_description
1 polymer ?
#
loop_
_entity_poly.entity_id
_entity_poly.type
_entity_poly.pdbx_seq_one_letter_code
_entity_poly.pdbx_strand_id
1 'polypeptide(L)'
;MSLKEQIVSDMTAAMKAKDAARTSTLRMLKAAIVNRQIEKGSELDEEEMSKLLRSQVKQRRDSIEQYQKGGRQDLVEKEQAEIVVIESYLPQAASPEQIEQAVSDAIAETGATSMKDMGAVMKAAMARLAGKNAEGRAVSETVKRKLAAVS
;
A
#
# COMPACT_ATOMS: atom_id res chain seq x y z
N MET A 1 -14.40 1.09 14.75
CA MET A 1 -14.28 2.37 14.05
C MET A 1 -13.81 2.13 12.62
N SER A 2 -14.53 2.64 11.65
CA SER A 2 -14.13 2.50 10.23
C SER A 2 -12.88 3.34 9.96
N LEU A 3 -12.18 3.06 8.86
CA LEU A 3 -11.00 3.80 8.46
C LEU A 3 -11.33 5.29 8.24
N LYS A 4 -12.47 5.58 7.61
CA LYS A 4 -12.93 6.96 7.43
C LYS A 4 -13.15 7.67 8.77
N GLU A 5 -13.81 7.00 9.71
CA GLU A 5 -14.05 7.54 11.06
C GLU A 5 -12.72 7.78 11.78
N GLN A 6 -11.76 6.88 11.64
CA GLN A 6 -10.43 7.03 12.23
C GLN A 6 -9.70 8.22 11.64
N ILE A 7 -9.74 8.41 10.34
CA ILE A 7 -9.13 9.58 9.67
C ILE A 7 -9.76 10.88 10.18
N VAL A 8 -11.08 10.93 10.31
CA VAL A 8 -11.79 12.10 10.83
C VAL A 8 -11.40 12.39 12.28
N SER A 9 -11.33 11.34 13.11
CA SER A 9 -10.92 11.47 14.51
C SER A 9 -9.47 11.98 14.62
N ASP A 10 -8.57 11.42 13.82
CA ASP A 10 -7.16 11.83 13.80
C ASP A 10 -6.99 13.25 13.28
N MET A 11 -7.80 13.65 12.31
CA MET A 11 -7.82 15.04 11.81
C MET A 11 -8.20 16.01 12.93
N THR A 12 -9.23 15.67 13.69
CA THR A 12 -9.66 16.50 14.83
C THR A 12 -8.55 16.59 15.89
N ALA A 13 -7.89 15.47 16.19
CA ALA A 13 -6.76 15.44 17.12
C ALA A 13 -5.59 16.31 16.63
N ALA A 14 -5.27 16.23 15.34
CA ALA A 14 -4.22 17.05 14.73
C ALA A 14 -4.56 18.54 14.79
N MET A 15 -5.81 18.90 14.57
CA MET A 15 -6.27 20.28 14.71
C MET A 15 -6.10 20.80 16.14
N LYS A 16 -6.48 20.00 17.13
CA LYS A 16 -6.32 20.34 18.55
C LYS A 16 -4.86 20.48 18.94
N ALA A 17 -4.00 19.63 18.39
CA ALA A 17 -2.56 19.69 18.62
C ALA A 17 -1.86 20.81 17.84
N LYS A 18 -2.58 21.53 17.01
CA LYS A 18 -2.05 22.57 16.10
C LYS A 18 -0.99 22.05 15.14
N ASP A 19 -1.11 20.79 14.77
CA ASP A 19 -0.26 20.16 13.74
C ASP A 19 -0.85 20.47 12.37
N ALA A 20 -0.46 21.60 11.80
CA ALA A 20 -1.03 22.09 10.53
C ALA A 20 -0.74 21.16 9.35
N ALA A 21 0.45 20.59 9.28
CA ALA A 21 0.84 19.70 8.18
C ALA A 21 0.02 18.40 8.19
N ARG A 22 -0.10 17.79 9.37
CA ARG A 22 -0.90 16.57 9.53
C ARG A 22 -2.39 16.83 9.27
N THR A 23 -2.90 17.94 9.77
CA THR A 23 -4.29 18.35 9.55
C THR A 23 -4.58 18.51 8.05
N SER A 24 -3.70 19.18 7.33
CA SER A 24 -3.83 19.40 5.88
C SER A 24 -3.86 18.06 5.12
N THR A 25 -2.95 17.15 5.43
CA THR A 25 -2.89 15.85 4.78
C THR A 25 -4.16 15.05 5.04
N LEU A 26 -4.63 15.01 6.28
CA LEU A 26 -5.84 14.27 6.65
C LEU A 26 -7.10 14.88 6.02
N ARG A 27 -7.15 16.20 5.87
CA ARG A 27 -8.23 16.88 5.14
C ARG A 27 -8.28 16.43 3.69
N MET A 28 -7.12 16.35 3.04
CA MET A 28 -7.03 15.90 1.66
C MET A 28 -7.47 14.44 1.50
N LEU A 29 -7.08 13.58 2.42
CA LEU A 29 -7.52 12.18 2.42
C LEU A 29 -9.04 12.07 2.59
N LYS A 30 -9.59 12.80 3.54
CA LYS A 30 -11.04 12.82 3.75
C LYS A 30 -11.78 13.27 2.48
N ALA A 31 -11.30 14.35 1.85
CA ALA A 31 -11.89 14.85 0.61
C ALA A 31 -11.82 13.82 -0.52
N ALA A 32 -10.69 13.14 -0.66
CA ALA A 32 -10.51 12.10 -1.68
C ALA A 32 -11.49 10.93 -1.45
N ILE A 33 -11.67 10.52 -0.21
CA ILE A 33 -12.61 9.47 0.17
C ILE A 33 -14.05 9.88 -0.16
N VAL A 34 -14.45 11.07 0.27
CA VAL A 34 -15.79 11.59 0.02
C VAL A 34 -16.09 11.69 -1.48
N ASN A 35 -15.13 12.22 -2.25
CA ASN A 35 -15.29 12.33 -3.71
C ASN A 35 -15.45 10.95 -4.36
N ARG A 36 -14.69 9.97 -3.93
CA ARG A 36 -14.80 8.60 -4.46
C ARG A 36 -16.15 7.96 -4.07
N GLN A 37 -16.64 8.22 -2.87
CA GLN A 37 -17.95 7.77 -2.44
C GLN A 37 -19.07 8.37 -3.28
N ILE A 38 -18.95 9.65 -3.62
CA ILE A 38 -19.91 10.33 -4.49
C ILE A 38 -19.90 9.71 -5.89
N GLU A 39 -18.75 9.46 -6.47
CA GLU A 39 -18.61 8.80 -7.77
C GLU A 39 -19.22 7.40 -7.78
N LYS A 40 -18.98 6.64 -6.71
CA LYS A 40 -19.50 5.28 -6.57
C LYS A 40 -20.99 5.25 -6.25
N GLY A 41 -21.49 6.27 -5.56
CA GLY A 41 -22.86 6.33 -5.07
C GLY A 41 -23.12 5.55 -3.79
N SER A 42 -22.06 5.10 -3.11
CA SER A 42 -22.12 4.35 -1.85
C SER A 42 -20.79 4.45 -1.11
N GLU A 43 -20.75 3.89 0.09
CA GLU A 43 -19.51 3.84 0.88
C GLU A 43 -18.48 2.92 0.23
N LEU A 44 -17.19 3.22 0.44
CA LEU A 44 -16.09 2.40 -0.04
C LEU A 44 -15.84 1.23 0.91
N ASP A 45 -15.60 0.05 0.35
CA ASP A 45 -15.15 -1.10 1.15
C ASP A 45 -13.66 -0.97 1.48
N GLU A 46 -13.14 -1.90 2.27
CA GLU A 46 -11.73 -1.87 2.71
C GLU A 46 -10.74 -1.94 1.54
N GLU A 47 -11.04 -2.75 0.53
CA GLU A 47 -10.19 -2.88 -0.64
C GLU A 47 -10.16 -1.59 -1.45
N GLU A 48 -11.31 -0.97 -1.66
CA GLU A 48 -11.43 0.30 -2.37
C GLU A 48 -10.72 1.42 -1.60
N MET A 49 -10.82 1.45 -0.28
CA MET A 49 -10.10 2.38 0.58
C MET A 49 -8.58 2.21 0.46
N SER A 50 -8.09 0.98 0.54
CA SER A 50 -6.67 0.69 0.39
C SER A 50 -6.16 1.12 -0.98
N LYS A 51 -6.93 0.86 -2.03
CA LYS A 51 -6.60 1.24 -3.40
C LYS A 51 -6.50 2.75 -3.55
N LEU A 52 -7.44 3.48 -2.95
CA LEU A 52 -7.43 4.95 -2.94
C LEU A 52 -6.18 5.48 -2.24
N LEU A 53 -5.87 4.95 -1.06
CA LEU A 53 -4.69 5.39 -0.31
C LEU A 53 -3.38 5.10 -1.06
N ARG A 54 -3.29 3.95 -1.71
CA ARG A 54 -2.11 3.62 -2.53
C ARG A 54 -1.96 4.57 -3.71
N SER A 55 -3.06 4.96 -4.35
CA SER A 55 -3.02 5.94 -5.43
C SER A 55 -2.56 7.31 -4.95
N GLN A 56 -2.97 7.71 -3.75
CA GLN A 56 -2.52 8.96 -3.12
C GLN A 56 -1.01 8.93 -2.84
N VAL A 57 -0.48 7.82 -2.40
CA VAL A 57 0.97 7.63 -2.20
C VAL A 57 1.70 7.70 -3.54
N LYS A 58 1.20 7.02 -4.55
CA LYS A 58 1.81 7.01 -5.88
C LYS A 58 1.89 8.41 -6.49
N GLN A 59 0.81 9.18 -6.41
CA GLN A 59 0.79 10.56 -6.89
C GLN A 59 1.87 11.41 -6.24
N ARG A 60 2.08 11.23 -4.94
CA ARG A 60 3.11 11.97 -4.19
C ARG A 60 4.52 11.52 -4.55
N ARG A 61 4.72 10.23 -4.78
CA ARG A 61 6.01 9.73 -5.27
C ARG A 61 6.35 10.29 -6.65
N ASP A 62 5.37 10.38 -7.53
CA ASP A 62 5.56 10.99 -8.86
C ASP A 62 5.91 12.47 -8.72
N SER A 63 5.26 13.20 -7.81
CA SER A 63 5.56 14.59 -7.51
C SER A 63 6.98 14.75 -6.96
N ILE A 64 7.39 13.88 -6.05
CA ILE A 64 8.75 13.88 -5.48
C ILE A 64 9.78 13.75 -6.58
N GLU A 65 9.58 12.85 -7.53
CA GLU A 65 10.50 12.67 -8.65
C GLU A 65 10.65 13.97 -9.46
N GLN A 66 9.55 14.66 -9.72
CA GLN A 66 9.58 15.94 -10.44
C GLN A 66 10.27 17.03 -9.62
N TYR A 67 9.97 17.12 -8.33
CA TYR A 67 10.59 18.11 -7.44
C TYR A 67 12.10 17.87 -7.27
N GLN A 68 12.54 16.62 -7.23
CA GLN A 68 13.96 16.29 -7.19
C GLN A 68 14.68 16.76 -8.45
N LYS A 69 14.06 16.56 -9.62
CA LYS A 69 14.60 17.05 -10.89
C LYS A 69 14.69 18.58 -10.93
N GLY A 70 13.75 19.26 -10.28
CA GLY A 70 13.70 20.73 -10.20
C GLY A 70 14.52 21.33 -9.06
N GLY A 71 15.19 20.49 -8.25
CA GLY A 71 15.99 20.97 -7.11
C GLY A 71 15.16 21.52 -5.95
N ARG A 72 13.89 21.18 -5.86
CA ARG A 72 12.97 21.68 -4.84
C ARG A 72 12.90 20.71 -3.65
N GLN A 73 13.98 20.65 -2.88
CA GLN A 73 14.08 19.76 -1.72
C GLN A 73 13.01 20.06 -0.64
N ASP A 74 12.61 21.31 -0.49
CA ASP A 74 11.53 21.73 0.41
C ASP A 74 10.20 21.02 0.09
N LEU A 75 9.87 20.93 -1.19
CA LEU A 75 8.66 20.27 -1.65
C LEU A 75 8.78 18.74 -1.58
N VAL A 76 9.98 18.19 -1.82
CA VAL A 76 10.25 16.76 -1.63
C VAL A 76 9.96 16.34 -0.20
N GLU A 77 10.48 17.08 0.77
CA GLU A 77 10.29 16.78 2.19
C GLU A 77 8.82 16.86 2.61
N LYS A 78 8.10 17.85 2.07
CA LYS A 78 6.66 17.99 2.33
C LYS A 78 5.89 16.77 1.82
N GLU A 79 6.14 16.35 0.59
CA GLU A 79 5.49 15.17 0.01
C GLU A 79 5.84 13.89 0.76
N GLN A 80 7.10 13.73 1.18
CA GLN A 80 7.52 12.58 1.98
C GLN A 80 6.81 12.52 3.32
N ALA A 81 6.62 13.67 3.98
CA ALA A 81 5.88 13.73 5.25
C ALA A 81 4.41 13.34 5.04
N GLU A 82 3.79 13.76 3.95
CA GLU A 82 2.42 13.37 3.61
C GLU A 82 2.30 11.87 3.36
N ILE A 83 3.28 11.27 2.67
CA ILE A 83 3.31 9.82 2.43
C ILE A 83 3.35 9.05 3.75
N VAL A 84 4.14 9.48 4.72
CA VAL A 84 4.22 8.83 6.04
C VAL A 84 2.85 8.80 6.70
N VAL A 85 2.11 9.90 6.66
CA VAL A 85 0.76 9.96 7.22
C VAL A 85 -0.18 8.99 6.50
N ILE A 86 -0.17 8.98 5.19
CA ILE A 86 -1.05 8.11 4.39
C ILE A 86 -0.73 6.64 4.63
N GLU A 87 0.54 6.28 4.62
CA GLU A 87 0.98 4.89 4.81
C GLU A 87 0.64 4.36 6.20
N SER A 88 0.47 5.23 7.19
CA SER A 88 0.05 4.81 8.54
C SER A 88 -1.34 4.17 8.55
N TYR A 89 -2.15 4.42 7.54
CA TYR A 89 -3.50 3.84 7.38
C TYR A 89 -3.52 2.61 6.47
N LEU A 90 -2.42 2.31 5.81
CA LEU A 90 -2.31 1.11 4.97
C LEU A 90 -1.82 -0.08 5.79
N PRO A 91 -2.18 -1.32 5.39
CA PRO A 91 -1.58 -2.49 6.00
C PRO A 91 -0.06 -2.41 5.89
N GLN A 92 0.65 -2.90 6.91
CA GLN A 92 2.10 -2.94 6.89
C GLN A 92 2.59 -3.72 5.66
N ALA A 93 3.62 -3.19 5.00
CA ALA A 93 4.24 -3.89 3.89
C ALA A 93 4.81 -5.23 4.38
N ALA A 94 4.64 -6.29 3.59
CA ALA A 94 5.24 -7.57 3.88
C ALA A 94 6.77 -7.44 3.80
N SER A 95 7.48 -7.96 4.81
CA SER A 95 8.93 -7.97 4.80
C SER A 95 9.46 -8.97 3.76
N PRO A 96 10.72 -8.84 3.30
CA PRO A 96 11.33 -9.83 2.43
C PRO A 96 11.23 -11.25 3.00
N GLU A 97 11.42 -11.42 4.30
CA GLU A 97 11.32 -12.71 4.98
C GLU A 97 9.90 -13.28 4.94
N GLN A 98 8.90 -12.42 5.12
CA GLN A 98 7.50 -12.83 5.04
C GLN A 98 7.13 -13.27 3.61
N ILE A 99 7.61 -12.57 2.60
CA ILE A 99 7.41 -12.93 1.20
C ILE A 99 8.10 -14.27 0.90
N GLU A 100 9.34 -14.46 1.32
CA GLU A 100 10.09 -15.71 1.15
C GLU A 100 9.37 -16.89 1.79
N GLN A 101 8.90 -16.73 3.01
CA GLN A 101 8.19 -17.78 3.73
C GLN A 101 6.85 -18.10 3.05
N ALA A 102 6.10 -17.10 2.64
CA ALA A 102 4.83 -17.29 1.95
C ALA A 102 5.02 -18.05 0.64
N VAL A 103 6.05 -17.71 -0.13
CA VAL A 103 6.36 -18.39 -1.39
C VAL A 103 6.81 -19.83 -1.14
N SER A 104 7.68 -20.07 -0.16
CA SER A 104 8.12 -21.44 0.19
C SER A 104 6.94 -22.30 0.60
N ASP A 105 6.05 -21.79 1.44
CA ASP A 105 4.84 -22.49 1.88
C ASP A 105 3.88 -22.75 0.70
N ALA A 106 3.78 -21.78 -0.22
CA ALA A 106 2.95 -21.94 -1.42
C ALA A 106 3.48 -23.03 -2.35
N ILE A 107 4.79 -23.12 -2.51
CA ILE A 107 5.42 -24.18 -3.31
C ILE A 107 5.13 -25.56 -2.68
N ALA A 108 5.28 -25.67 -1.37
CA ALA A 108 4.98 -26.92 -0.65
C ALA A 108 3.50 -27.27 -0.75
N GLU A 109 2.61 -26.29 -0.59
CA GLU A 109 1.15 -26.50 -0.66
C GLU A 109 0.69 -26.95 -2.04
N THR A 110 1.23 -26.32 -3.10
CA THR A 110 0.83 -26.63 -4.48
C THR A 110 1.56 -27.84 -5.09
N GLY A 111 2.65 -28.29 -4.46
CA GLY A 111 3.49 -29.35 -5.00
C GLY A 111 4.24 -28.94 -6.27
N ALA A 112 4.48 -27.64 -6.44
CA ALA A 112 5.12 -27.09 -7.63
C ALA A 112 6.54 -27.64 -7.84
N THR A 113 6.87 -27.98 -9.08
CA THR A 113 8.17 -28.55 -9.44
C THR A 113 8.87 -27.79 -10.56
N SER A 114 8.19 -26.87 -11.22
CA SER A 114 8.75 -26.14 -12.36
C SER A 114 8.06 -24.79 -12.56
N MET A 115 8.61 -23.99 -13.49
CA MET A 115 8.06 -22.68 -13.87
C MET A 115 6.63 -22.76 -14.43
N LYS A 116 6.19 -23.92 -14.88
CA LYS A 116 4.81 -24.13 -15.35
C LYS A 116 3.79 -23.92 -14.22
N ASP A 117 4.22 -24.09 -12.98
CA ASP A 117 3.36 -23.97 -11.80
C ASP A 117 3.33 -22.56 -11.24
N MET A 118 3.98 -21.60 -11.89
CA MET A 118 4.10 -20.24 -11.40
C MET A 118 2.75 -19.58 -11.04
N GLY A 119 1.75 -19.74 -11.90
CA GLY A 119 0.43 -19.16 -11.66
C GLY A 119 -0.22 -19.68 -10.38
N ALA A 120 -0.15 -20.99 -10.14
CA ALA A 120 -0.68 -21.62 -8.93
C ALA A 120 0.08 -21.17 -7.68
N VAL A 121 1.41 -21.09 -7.76
CA VAL A 121 2.25 -20.60 -6.65
C VAL A 121 1.98 -19.15 -6.34
N MET A 122 1.86 -18.29 -7.35
CA MET A 122 1.52 -16.87 -7.17
C MET A 122 0.20 -16.73 -6.44
N LYS A 123 -0.83 -17.44 -6.86
CA LYS A 123 -2.15 -17.38 -6.24
C LYS A 123 -2.09 -17.80 -4.76
N ALA A 124 -1.42 -18.91 -4.47
CA ALA A 124 -1.28 -19.41 -3.11
C ALA A 124 -0.45 -18.49 -2.22
N ALA A 125 0.64 -17.92 -2.75
CA ALA A 125 1.50 -16.99 -2.02
C ALA A 125 0.75 -15.69 -1.70
N MET A 126 0.03 -15.12 -2.67
CA MET A 126 -0.75 -13.91 -2.45
C MET A 126 -1.87 -14.13 -1.43
N ALA A 127 -2.50 -15.32 -1.41
CA ALA A 127 -3.50 -15.65 -0.40
C ALA A 127 -2.89 -15.68 1.00
N ARG A 128 -1.67 -16.21 1.15
CA ARG A 128 -0.95 -16.24 2.43
C ARG A 128 -0.52 -14.86 2.89
N LEU A 129 -0.33 -13.93 1.96
CA LEU A 129 0.04 -12.54 2.23
C LEU A 129 -1.17 -11.62 2.34
N ALA A 130 -2.38 -12.16 2.31
CA ALA A 130 -3.61 -11.39 2.48
C ALA A 130 -3.58 -10.63 3.81
N GLY A 131 -4.01 -9.39 3.80
CA GLY A 131 -3.95 -8.50 4.96
C GLY A 131 -2.61 -7.78 5.12
N LYS A 132 -1.61 -8.11 4.30
CA LYS A 132 -0.32 -7.41 4.26
C LYS A 132 -0.15 -6.75 2.90
N ASN A 133 0.59 -5.63 2.90
CA ASN A 133 0.86 -4.93 1.66
C ASN A 133 2.08 -5.56 0.98
N ALA A 134 1.83 -6.54 0.10
CA ALA A 134 2.88 -7.20 -0.66
C ALA A 134 2.80 -6.77 -2.12
N GLU A 135 3.90 -6.26 -2.66
CA GLU A 135 3.97 -5.92 -4.08
C GLU A 135 3.99 -7.19 -4.93
N GLY A 136 3.09 -7.29 -5.88
CA GLY A 136 3.02 -8.44 -6.79
C GLY A 136 4.33 -8.71 -7.50
N ARG A 137 5.08 -7.67 -7.85
CA ARG A 137 6.41 -7.79 -8.48
C ARG A 137 7.42 -8.48 -7.57
N ALA A 138 7.49 -8.08 -6.30
CA ALA A 138 8.40 -8.69 -5.32
C ALA A 138 8.06 -10.17 -5.10
N VAL A 139 6.78 -10.50 -5.01
CA VAL A 139 6.32 -11.88 -4.88
C VAL A 139 6.66 -12.67 -6.14
N SER A 140 6.40 -12.13 -7.32
CA SER A 140 6.69 -12.76 -8.60
C SER A 140 8.18 -13.07 -8.76
N GLU A 141 9.05 -12.13 -8.44
CA GLU A 141 10.51 -12.33 -8.50
C GLU A 141 10.97 -13.45 -7.57
N THR A 142 10.41 -13.49 -6.36
CA THR A 142 10.72 -14.55 -5.39
C THR A 142 10.23 -15.91 -5.88
N VAL A 143 9.03 -16.00 -6.46
CA VAL A 143 8.49 -17.24 -7.04
C VAL A 143 9.41 -17.75 -8.15
N LYS A 144 9.79 -16.87 -9.08
CA LYS A 144 10.68 -17.24 -10.19
C LYS A 144 12.01 -17.77 -9.69
N ARG A 145 12.63 -17.11 -8.72
CA ARG A 145 13.91 -17.52 -8.15
C ARG A 145 13.82 -18.89 -7.48
N LYS A 146 12.78 -19.09 -6.67
CA LYS A 146 12.60 -20.35 -5.93
C LYS A 146 12.22 -21.52 -6.84
N LEU A 147 11.37 -21.30 -7.84
CA LEU A 147 11.02 -22.34 -8.81
C LEU A 147 12.20 -22.72 -9.69
N ALA A 148 13.04 -21.77 -10.06
CA ALA A 148 14.27 -22.07 -10.79
C ALA A 148 15.22 -22.95 -9.99
N ALA A 149 15.23 -22.82 -8.66
CA ALA A 149 16.09 -23.61 -7.79
C ALA A 149 15.58 -25.05 -7.59
N VAL A 150 14.27 -25.32 -7.75
CA VAL A 150 13.71 -26.68 -7.60
C VAL A 150 13.61 -27.45 -8.91
N SER A 151 13.78 -26.79 -10.05
CA SER A 151 13.71 -27.43 -11.38
C SER A 151 14.99 -28.18 -11.73
#